data_785875bbb215f93adb98c69281deaeaf
#
_entry.id   785875bbb215f93adb98c69281deaeaf
#
_cell.length_a   1.000
_cell.length_b   1.000
_cell.length_c   1.000
_cell.angle_alpha   90.00
_cell.angle_beta   90.00
_cell.angle_gamma   90.00
#
_symmetry.space_group_name_H-M   'P 1'
#
loop_
_entity.id
_entity.type
_entity.pdbx_description
1 polymer ?
#
loop_
_entity_poly.entity_id
_entity_poly.type
_entity_poly.pdbx_seq_one_letter_code
_entity_poly.pdbx_strand_id
1 'polypeptide(L)'
;MKHEWTQTIGVNRGQPRLTLWNRKLIGAGFPSGQPVTLTKDENSLTVIPDSKGTRKVLRVMNHGVALPVLEFLGKWIDHIGKPGTVVTVTVEPGKIKIYAPQVK
;
A
#
# COMPACT_ATOMS: atom_id res chain seq x y z
N MET A 1 12.54 7.70 9.78
CA MET A 1 11.49 8.69 9.63
C MET A 1 10.18 7.99 9.29
N LYS A 2 9.10 8.34 9.94
CA LYS A 2 7.81 7.67 9.77
C LYS A 2 6.79 8.66 9.20
N HIS A 3 6.05 8.22 8.19
CA HIS A 3 4.96 8.99 7.61
C HIS A 3 3.64 8.25 7.86
N GLU A 4 2.59 9.01 8.11
CA GLU A 4 1.28 8.43 8.38
C GLU A 4 0.20 9.32 7.76
N TRP A 5 -0.78 8.68 7.11
CA TRP A 5 -1.95 9.38 6.57
C TRP A 5 -3.14 8.44 6.54
N THR A 6 -4.32 9.00 6.33
CA THR A 6 -5.53 8.22 6.11
C THR A 6 -5.89 8.24 4.63
N GLN A 7 -6.52 7.16 4.18
CA GLN A 7 -6.92 7.01 2.80
C GLN A 7 -8.19 6.17 2.74
N THR A 8 -9.05 6.45 1.78
CA THR A 8 -10.30 5.72 1.62
C THR A 8 -10.13 4.60 0.60
N ILE A 9 -10.60 3.39 0.95
CA ILE A 9 -10.60 2.27 0.01
C ILE A 9 -11.58 2.61 -1.10
N GLY A 10 -11.11 2.59 -2.33
CA GLY A 10 -11.93 2.81 -3.52
C GLY A 10 -12.49 1.50 -4.05
N VAL A 11 -13.09 1.58 -5.24
CA VAL A 11 -13.68 0.42 -5.90
C VAL A 11 -13.16 0.33 -7.33
N ASN A 12 -12.89 -0.90 -7.78
CA ASN A 12 -12.52 -1.18 -9.16
C ASN A 12 -13.24 -2.46 -9.59
N ARG A 13 -14.16 -2.33 -10.54
CA ARG A 13 -14.97 -3.45 -11.05
C ARG A 13 -15.66 -4.23 -9.92
N GLY A 14 -16.22 -3.51 -8.95
CA GLY A 14 -16.92 -4.12 -7.83
C GLY A 14 -16.04 -4.64 -6.70
N GLN A 15 -14.72 -4.52 -6.83
CA GLN A 15 -13.77 -4.99 -5.82
C GLN A 15 -13.11 -3.81 -5.10
N PRO A 16 -12.74 -3.98 -3.82
CA PRO A 16 -12.00 -2.94 -3.13
C PRO A 16 -10.64 -2.72 -3.78
N ARG A 17 -10.22 -1.47 -3.82
CA ARG A 17 -8.96 -1.07 -4.40
C ARG A 17 -8.30 -0.01 -3.54
N LEU A 18 -7.02 -0.18 -3.27
CA LEU A 18 -6.22 0.83 -2.59
C LEU A 18 -4.93 1.04 -3.36
N THR A 19 -4.64 2.28 -3.73
CA THR A 19 -3.44 2.62 -4.47
C THR A 19 -2.60 3.58 -3.64
N LEU A 20 -1.34 3.21 -3.40
CA LEU A 20 -0.36 4.07 -2.74
C LEU A 20 0.61 4.59 -3.79
N TRP A 21 0.67 5.89 -3.97
CA TRP A 21 1.63 6.50 -4.89
C TRP A 21 2.14 7.79 -4.27
N ASN A 22 3.40 7.75 -3.84
CA ASN A 22 3.97 8.86 -3.08
C ASN A 22 5.49 8.77 -3.13
N ARG A 23 6.15 9.92 -3.24
CA ARG A 23 7.61 9.99 -3.19
C ARG A 23 8.18 9.47 -1.88
N LYS A 24 7.39 9.51 -0.81
CA LYS A 24 7.80 8.98 0.49
C LYS A 24 8.13 7.50 0.44
N LEU A 25 7.56 6.77 -0.53
CA LEU A 25 7.88 5.35 -0.71
C LEU A 25 9.35 5.15 -1.07
N ILE A 26 9.92 6.04 -1.87
CA ILE A 26 11.32 5.94 -2.29
C ILE A 26 12.24 6.00 -1.06
N GLY A 27 12.04 6.99 -0.21
CA GLY A 27 12.86 7.17 0.99
C GLY A 27 12.72 6.05 2.01
N ALA A 28 11.63 5.31 1.94
CA ALA A 28 11.37 4.19 2.85
C ALA A 28 11.88 2.84 2.33
N GLY A 29 12.51 2.82 1.14
CA GLY A 29 13.04 1.59 0.56
C GLY A 29 12.10 0.90 -0.42
N PHE A 30 11.14 1.64 -0.99
CA PHE A 30 10.18 1.12 -1.96
C PHE A 30 10.26 1.86 -3.30
N PRO A 31 11.45 1.90 -3.93
CA PRO A 31 11.55 2.51 -5.26
C PRO A 31 10.85 1.64 -6.31
N SER A 32 10.52 2.23 -7.46
CA SER A 32 9.94 1.49 -8.58
C SER A 32 10.80 0.27 -8.92
N GLY A 33 10.15 -0.88 -9.10
CA GLY A 33 10.82 -2.13 -9.42
C GLY A 33 11.29 -2.94 -8.21
N GLN A 34 11.20 -2.39 -7.00
CA GLN A 34 11.59 -3.11 -5.79
C GLN A 34 10.66 -4.30 -5.56
N PRO A 35 11.18 -5.54 -5.47
CA PRO A 35 10.37 -6.67 -5.08
C PRO A 35 9.94 -6.55 -3.62
N VAL A 36 8.72 -6.97 -3.32
CA VAL A 36 8.14 -6.85 -1.99
C VAL A 36 7.38 -8.13 -1.63
N THR A 37 7.24 -8.36 -0.35
CA THR A 37 6.40 -9.42 0.21
C THR A 37 5.26 -8.79 0.99
N LEU A 38 4.06 -9.32 0.78
CA LEU A 38 2.85 -8.88 1.46
C LEU A 38 2.47 -9.90 2.51
N THR A 39 2.19 -9.43 3.72
CA THR A 39 1.73 -10.27 4.82
C THR A 39 0.37 -9.76 5.29
N LYS A 40 -0.65 -10.63 5.24
CA LYS A 40 -2.00 -10.31 5.69
C LYS A 40 -2.14 -10.73 7.14
N ASP A 41 -2.62 -9.79 7.96
CA ASP A 41 -3.08 -10.09 9.30
C ASP A 41 -4.60 -9.97 9.33
N GLU A 42 -5.20 -10.18 10.50
CA GLU A 42 -6.65 -10.22 10.66
C GLU A 42 -7.34 -8.99 10.07
N ASN A 43 -6.78 -7.80 10.31
CA ASN A 43 -7.36 -6.55 9.81
C ASN A 43 -6.28 -5.57 9.34
N SER A 44 -5.16 -6.10 8.89
CA SER A 44 -4.07 -5.26 8.39
C SER A 44 -3.33 -5.93 7.24
N LEU A 45 -2.53 -5.14 6.54
CA LEU A 45 -1.63 -5.61 5.50
C LEU A 45 -0.28 -4.97 5.73
N THR A 46 0.77 -5.78 5.74
CA THR A 46 2.15 -5.31 5.89
C THR A 46 2.93 -5.58 4.62
N VAL A 47 3.69 -4.60 4.16
CA VAL A 47 4.53 -4.70 2.97
C VAL A 47 5.98 -4.47 3.38
N ILE A 48 6.86 -5.39 3.02
CA ILE A 48 8.29 -5.27 3.28
C ILE A 48 9.06 -5.46 1.98
N PRO A 49 10.20 -4.76 1.80
CA PRO A 49 11.09 -5.03 0.67
C PRO A 49 11.69 -6.43 0.84
N ASP A 50 11.68 -7.21 -0.23
CA ASP A 50 12.19 -8.58 -0.19
C ASP A 50 12.67 -8.96 -1.58
N SER A 51 13.96 -9.22 -1.74
CA SER A 51 14.53 -9.58 -3.03
C SER A 51 13.91 -10.85 -3.62
N LYS A 52 13.28 -11.68 -2.80
CA LYS A 52 12.59 -12.88 -3.23
C LYS A 52 11.08 -12.67 -3.32
N GLY A 53 10.61 -11.44 -3.18
CA GLY A 53 9.20 -11.12 -3.24
C GLY A 53 8.60 -11.38 -4.63
N THR A 54 7.33 -11.77 -4.64
CA THR A 54 6.63 -12.08 -5.89
C THR A 54 5.91 -10.87 -6.47
N ARG A 55 5.81 -9.78 -5.73
CA ARG A 55 5.22 -8.54 -6.20
C ARG A 55 6.29 -7.46 -6.27
N LYS A 56 6.04 -6.45 -7.09
CA LYS A 56 6.98 -5.35 -7.26
C LYS A 56 6.26 -4.03 -7.14
N VAL A 57 7.00 -3.03 -6.66
CA VAL A 57 6.55 -1.64 -6.71
C VAL A 57 6.46 -1.23 -8.18
N LEU A 58 5.30 -0.76 -8.59
CA LEU A 58 5.07 -0.32 -9.96
C LEU A 58 5.57 1.09 -10.18
N ARG A 59 5.59 1.51 -11.43
CA ARG A 59 6.00 2.85 -11.82
C ARG A 59 4.88 3.53 -12.61
N VAL A 60 4.57 4.76 -12.22
CA VAL A 60 3.65 5.61 -12.96
C VAL A 60 4.38 6.88 -13.35
N MET A 61 4.23 7.29 -14.60
CA MET A 61 4.76 8.55 -15.07
C MET A 61 3.74 9.66 -14.85
N ASN A 62 4.15 10.70 -14.14
CA ASN A 62 3.29 11.85 -13.86
C ASN A 62 4.10 13.12 -14.14
N HIS A 63 3.68 13.89 -15.14
CA HIS A 63 4.36 15.11 -15.57
C HIS A 63 5.86 14.90 -15.83
N GLY A 64 6.21 13.78 -16.48
CA GLY A 64 7.58 13.45 -16.78
C GLY A 64 8.39 12.90 -15.61
N VAL A 65 7.78 12.71 -14.46
CA VAL A 65 8.44 12.17 -13.27
C VAL A 65 7.92 10.75 -13.00
N ALA A 66 8.86 9.80 -12.80
CA ALA A 66 8.49 8.44 -12.44
C ALA A 66 8.22 8.36 -10.95
N LEU A 67 7.03 7.87 -10.58
CA LEU A 67 6.63 7.72 -9.18
C LEU A 67 6.39 6.24 -8.87
N PRO A 68 6.80 5.79 -7.67
CA PRO A 68 6.49 4.42 -7.25
C PRO A 68 5.01 4.30 -6.90
N VAL A 69 4.41 3.16 -7.26
CA VAL A 69 3.01 2.87 -7.01
C VAL A 69 2.88 1.46 -6.46
N LEU A 70 2.12 1.32 -5.37
CA LEU A 70 1.69 0.03 -4.85
C LEU A 70 0.17 -0.02 -4.94
N GLU A 71 -0.36 -1.04 -5.60
CA GLU A 71 -1.80 -1.22 -5.76
C GLU A 71 -2.24 -2.53 -5.16
N PHE A 72 -3.29 -2.50 -4.37
CA PHE A 72 -3.88 -3.65 -3.72
C PHE A 72 -5.32 -3.79 -4.16
N LEU A 73 -5.69 -4.97 -4.64
CA LEU A 73 -7.01 -5.25 -5.19
C LEU A 73 -7.62 -6.47 -4.49
N GLY A 74 -8.95 -6.44 -4.34
CA GLY A 74 -9.74 -7.59 -3.92
C GLY A 74 -9.25 -8.22 -2.63
N LYS A 75 -8.86 -9.48 -2.71
CA LYS A 75 -8.49 -10.28 -1.52
C LYS A 75 -7.32 -9.73 -0.71
N TRP A 76 -6.53 -8.83 -1.29
CA TRP A 76 -5.41 -8.24 -0.56
C TRP A 76 -5.84 -7.14 0.39
N ILE A 77 -7.02 -6.59 0.20
CA ILE A 77 -7.49 -5.44 0.99
C ILE A 77 -8.89 -5.66 1.56
N ASP A 78 -9.67 -6.63 1.05
CA ASP A 78 -11.06 -6.85 1.48
C ASP A 78 -11.19 -7.23 2.96
N HIS A 79 -10.16 -7.86 3.53
CA HIS A 79 -10.15 -8.23 4.94
C HIS A 79 -9.98 -7.01 5.86
N ILE A 80 -9.53 -5.88 5.33
CA ILE A 80 -9.37 -4.64 6.09
C ILE A 80 -10.68 -3.85 6.06
N GLY A 81 -11.34 -3.81 4.93
CA GLY A 81 -12.61 -3.09 4.80
C GLY A 81 -13.17 -3.13 3.40
N LYS A 82 -14.43 -2.71 3.30
CA LYS A 82 -15.13 -2.58 2.02
C LYS A 82 -14.81 -1.24 1.38
N PRO A 83 -15.14 -1.05 0.09
CA PRO A 83 -15.05 0.27 -0.53
C PRO A 83 -15.76 1.33 0.32
N GLY A 84 -15.11 2.46 0.53
CA GLY A 84 -15.60 3.52 1.41
C GLY A 84 -15.01 3.50 2.80
N THR A 85 -14.34 2.41 3.20
CA THR A 85 -13.67 2.34 4.50
C THR A 85 -12.44 3.24 4.50
N VAL A 86 -12.27 4.04 5.56
CA VAL A 86 -11.07 4.84 5.76
C VAL A 86 -10.03 3.99 6.49
N VAL A 87 -8.83 3.92 5.93
CA VAL A 87 -7.73 3.17 6.52
C VAL A 87 -6.58 4.10 6.87
N THR A 88 -5.74 3.67 7.79
CA THR A 88 -4.50 4.36 8.12
C THR A 88 -3.35 3.67 7.40
N VAL A 89 -2.50 4.47 6.76
CA VAL A 89 -1.29 3.99 6.09
C VAL A 89 -0.10 4.55 6.83
N THR A 90 0.79 3.67 7.29
CA THR A 90 2.05 4.08 7.90
C THR A 90 3.19 3.62 7.03
N VAL A 91 4.15 4.52 6.77
CA VAL A 91 5.35 4.23 5.98
C VAL A 91 6.56 4.57 6.83
N GLU A 92 7.37 3.58 7.09
CA GLU A 92 8.63 3.75 7.80
C GLU A 92 9.72 2.99 7.04
N PRO A 93 11.01 3.25 7.31
CA PRO A 93 12.07 2.55 6.58
C PRO A 93 11.90 1.04 6.62
N GLY A 94 11.76 0.42 5.44
CA GLY A 94 11.63 -1.02 5.31
C GLY A 94 10.26 -1.60 5.64
N LYS A 95 9.23 -0.76 5.84
CA LYS A 95 7.92 -1.30 6.21
C LYS A 95 6.78 -0.35 5.87
N ILE A 96 5.74 -0.89 5.26
CA ILE A 96 4.47 -0.18 5.09
C ILE A 96 3.40 -1.03 5.78
N LYS A 97 2.55 -0.38 6.56
CA LYS A 97 1.43 -1.05 7.21
C LYS A 97 0.14 -0.31 6.90
N ILE A 98 -0.88 -1.07 6.52
CA ILE A 98 -2.21 -0.55 6.21
C ILE A 98 -3.19 -1.24 7.14
N TYR A 99 -3.98 -0.47 7.87
CA TYR A 99 -4.95 -1.03 8.81
C TYR A 99 -6.15 -0.12 8.96
N ALA A 100 -7.29 -0.72 9.28
CA ALA A 100 -8.48 0.04 9.59
C ALA A 100 -8.42 0.49 11.05
N PRO A 101 -8.76 1.74 11.35
CA PRO A 101 -8.86 2.19 12.74
C PRO A 101 -9.86 1.32 13.48
N GLN A 102 -9.51 0.88 14.68
CA GLN A 102 -10.46 0.12 15.49
C GLN A 102 -11.52 1.08 16.01
N VAL A 103 -12.76 0.73 15.73
CA VAL A 103 -13.91 1.46 16.27
C VAL A 103 -14.33 0.73 17.55
N LYS A 104 -14.26 1.45 18.62
CA LYS A 104 -14.76 0.93 19.88
C LYS A 104 -16.19 1.40 20.11
#